data_471578cc77e441e07765154eb4359fe5
#
_entry.id   471578cc77e441e07765154eb4359fe5
#
_cell.length_a   1.000
_cell.length_b   1.000
_cell.length_c   1.000
_cell.angle_alpha   90.00
_cell.angle_beta   90.00
_cell.angle_gamma   90.00
#
_symmetry.space_group_name_H-M   'P 1'
#
loop_
_entity.id
_entity.type
_entity.pdbx_description
1 polymer ?
#
loop_
_entity_poly.entity_id
_entity_poly.type
_entity_poly.pdbx_seq_one_letter_code
_entity_poly.pdbx_strand_id
1 'polypeptide(L)'
;MTLLAFALDALAIAGQTLTGRSLGAGDVVGTRALTRRMMAWGAGFGGAAGLLLLASAPFVARLFTTDPAVLDAAVPAIVAIAVIQPLSGVVFVLDGVLIGAGDGAYLAWAGLLTLAVYAPLAVGVGWAGGGLTWLWVAYGGFILARLLTLVVRERDGRWAVTGA
;
A
#
# COMPACT_ATOMS: atom_id res chain seq x y z
N MET A 1 1.01 -9.33 10.32
CA MET A 1 1.07 -8.56 9.06
C MET A 1 0.52 -9.33 7.87
N THR A 2 0.77 -10.63 7.77
CA THR A 2 0.41 -11.47 6.61
C THR A 2 -1.09 -11.44 6.25
N LEU A 3 -2.00 -11.51 7.24
CA LEU A 3 -3.45 -11.50 6.98
C LEU A 3 -3.95 -10.21 6.35
N LEU A 4 -3.44 -9.05 6.79
CA LEU A 4 -3.81 -7.75 6.20
C LEU A 4 -3.27 -7.61 4.79
N ALA A 5 -2.03 -8.07 4.56
CA ALA A 5 -1.45 -8.08 3.22
C ALA A 5 -2.29 -8.96 2.27
N PHE A 6 -2.68 -10.18 2.67
CA PHE A 6 -3.54 -11.03 1.85
C PHE A 6 -4.91 -10.43 1.55
N ALA A 7 -5.50 -9.70 2.50
CA ALA A 7 -6.76 -9.03 2.27
C ALA A 7 -6.61 -7.87 1.26
N LEU A 8 -5.52 -7.11 1.32
CA LEU A 8 -5.18 -6.07 0.35
C LEU A 8 -4.80 -6.66 -1.02
N ASP A 9 -4.10 -7.81 -1.05
CA ASP A 9 -3.79 -8.56 -2.27
C ASP A 9 -5.06 -9.01 -3.00
N ALA A 10 -6.09 -9.43 -2.28
CA ALA A 10 -7.37 -9.77 -2.90
C ALA A 10 -7.98 -8.58 -3.65
N LEU A 11 -7.88 -7.36 -3.11
CA LEU A 11 -8.30 -6.14 -3.80
C LEU A 11 -7.42 -5.84 -5.02
N ALA A 12 -6.11 -6.05 -4.92
CA ALA A 12 -5.17 -5.88 -6.03
C ALA A 12 -5.49 -6.86 -7.17
N ILE A 13 -5.72 -8.15 -6.86
CA ILE A 13 -6.08 -9.19 -7.84
C ILE A 13 -7.42 -8.86 -8.53
N ALA A 14 -8.42 -8.41 -7.77
CA ALA A 14 -9.69 -7.95 -8.34
C ALA A 14 -9.47 -6.76 -9.28
N GLY A 15 -8.65 -5.78 -8.88
CA GLY A 15 -8.25 -4.63 -9.69
C GLY A 15 -7.59 -5.04 -11.00
N GLN A 16 -6.62 -5.94 -10.92
CA GLN A 16 -5.91 -6.48 -12.06
C GLN A 16 -6.87 -7.15 -13.06
N THR A 17 -7.72 -8.04 -12.57
CA THR A 17 -8.64 -8.82 -13.40
C THR A 17 -9.68 -7.93 -14.08
N LEU A 18 -10.31 -7.03 -13.33
CA LEU A 18 -11.34 -6.12 -13.83
C LEU A 18 -10.77 -5.11 -14.84
N THR A 19 -9.58 -4.57 -14.57
CA THR A 19 -8.90 -3.64 -15.47
C THR A 19 -8.52 -4.31 -16.78
N GLY A 20 -7.86 -5.47 -16.72
CA GLY A 20 -7.47 -6.20 -17.94
C GLY A 20 -8.69 -6.56 -18.80
N ARG A 21 -9.77 -7.02 -18.19
CA ARG A 21 -11.02 -7.33 -18.91
C ARG A 21 -11.66 -6.09 -19.53
N SER A 22 -11.74 -4.97 -18.81
CA SER A 22 -12.39 -3.75 -19.28
C SER A 22 -11.59 -3.08 -20.40
N LEU A 23 -10.26 -3.00 -20.28
CA LEU A 23 -9.37 -2.49 -21.33
C LEU A 23 -9.36 -3.42 -22.55
N GLY A 24 -9.37 -4.74 -22.37
CA GLY A 24 -9.51 -5.71 -23.45
C GLY A 24 -10.83 -5.58 -24.22
N ALA A 25 -11.89 -5.12 -23.56
CA ALA A 25 -13.18 -4.78 -24.21
C ALA A 25 -13.20 -3.38 -24.83
N GLY A 26 -12.13 -2.59 -24.75
CA GLY A 26 -12.05 -1.24 -25.30
C GLY A 26 -12.69 -0.14 -24.44
N ASP A 27 -13.16 -0.46 -23.22
CA ASP A 27 -13.86 0.48 -22.34
C ASP A 27 -12.90 1.24 -21.43
N VAL A 28 -12.22 2.25 -21.94
CA VAL A 28 -11.31 3.12 -21.19
C VAL A 28 -12.07 3.97 -20.17
N VAL A 29 -13.25 4.46 -20.51
CA VAL A 29 -14.04 5.35 -19.63
C VAL A 29 -14.57 4.57 -18.43
N GLY A 30 -15.12 3.39 -18.65
CA GLY A 30 -15.57 2.50 -17.58
C GLY A 30 -14.42 2.04 -16.70
N THR A 31 -13.25 1.75 -17.29
CA THR A 31 -12.05 1.35 -16.53
C THR A 31 -11.61 2.46 -15.56
N ARG A 32 -11.57 3.71 -15.99
CA ARG A 32 -11.23 4.85 -15.11
C ARG A 32 -12.24 5.05 -13.99
N ALA A 33 -13.54 4.93 -14.31
CA ALA A 33 -14.59 5.03 -13.30
C ALA A 33 -14.49 3.90 -12.26
N LEU A 34 -14.21 2.69 -12.72
CA LEU A 34 -13.98 1.52 -11.88
C LEU A 34 -12.76 1.71 -10.98
N THR A 35 -11.63 2.16 -11.53
CA THR A 35 -10.39 2.45 -10.77
C THR A 35 -10.65 3.40 -9.61
N ARG A 36 -11.37 4.51 -9.85
CA ARG A 36 -11.70 5.48 -8.77
C ARG A 36 -12.55 4.85 -7.66
N ARG A 37 -13.54 4.02 -8.02
CA ARG A 37 -14.35 3.28 -7.03
C ARG A 37 -13.50 2.31 -6.23
N MET A 38 -12.61 1.58 -6.88
CA MET A 38 -11.72 0.64 -6.23
C MET A 38 -10.73 1.34 -5.30
N MET A 39 -10.19 2.50 -5.69
CA MET A 39 -9.37 3.33 -4.81
C MET A 39 -10.12 3.76 -3.54
N ALA A 40 -11.38 4.18 -3.67
CA ALA A 40 -12.21 4.54 -2.53
C ALA A 40 -12.47 3.33 -1.62
N TRP A 41 -12.73 2.15 -2.18
CA TRP A 41 -12.90 0.92 -1.41
C TRP A 41 -11.59 0.47 -0.75
N GLY A 42 -10.46 0.59 -1.46
CA GLY A 42 -9.13 0.32 -0.90
C GLY A 42 -8.82 1.21 0.30
N ALA A 43 -9.08 2.51 0.19
CA ALA A 43 -8.94 3.46 1.29
C ALA A 43 -9.87 3.13 2.46
N GLY A 44 -11.15 2.81 2.18
CA GLY A 44 -12.14 2.45 3.18
C GLY A 44 -11.79 1.15 3.91
N PHE A 45 -11.42 0.11 3.17
CA PHE A 45 -10.98 -1.17 3.73
C PHE A 45 -9.69 -1.01 4.55
N GLY A 46 -8.69 -0.32 3.99
CA GLY A 46 -7.46 -0.01 4.71
C GLY A 46 -7.71 0.83 5.97
N GLY A 47 -8.64 1.81 5.89
CA GLY A 47 -9.07 2.61 7.04
C GLY A 47 -9.71 1.76 8.13
N ALA A 48 -10.65 0.87 7.77
CA ALA A 48 -11.28 -0.04 8.72
C ALA A 48 -10.26 -1.00 9.36
N ALA A 49 -9.36 -1.57 8.56
CA ALA A 49 -8.28 -2.43 9.05
C ALA A 49 -7.31 -1.67 9.97
N GLY A 50 -6.96 -0.42 9.62
CA GLY A 50 -6.14 0.46 10.45
C GLY A 50 -6.82 0.77 11.78
N LEU A 51 -8.09 1.11 11.80
CA LEU A 51 -8.86 1.35 13.03
C LEU A 51 -8.93 0.11 13.92
N LEU A 52 -9.16 -1.08 13.33
CA LEU A 52 -9.14 -2.34 14.06
C LEU A 52 -7.77 -2.60 14.69
N LEU A 53 -6.69 -2.40 13.94
CA LEU A 53 -5.32 -2.53 14.46
C LEU A 53 -5.05 -1.53 15.58
N LEU A 54 -5.48 -0.28 15.40
CA LEU A 54 -5.28 0.77 16.40
C LEU A 54 -6.00 0.41 17.71
N ALA A 55 -7.26 0.00 17.61
CA ALA A 55 -8.08 -0.39 18.78
C ALA A 55 -7.54 -1.65 19.47
N SER A 56 -6.94 -2.58 18.71
CA SER A 56 -6.46 -3.86 19.23
C SER A 56 -4.95 -3.90 19.49
N ALA A 57 -4.20 -2.82 19.25
CA ALA A 57 -2.74 -2.81 19.31
C ALA A 57 -2.15 -3.40 20.60
N PRO A 58 -2.60 -3.04 21.83
CA PRO A 58 -2.06 -3.62 23.05
C PRO A 58 -2.40 -5.11 23.20
N PHE A 59 -3.58 -5.53 22.73
CA PHE A 59 -4.00 -6.92 22.77
C PHE A 59 -3.19 -7.76 21.78
N VAL A 60 -3.07 -7.29 20.54
CA VAL A 60 -2.29 -7.96 19.49
C VAL A 60 -0.83 -8.12 19.93
N ALA A 61 -0.21 -7.09 20.50
CA ALA A 61 1.17 -7.18 21.00
C ALA A 61 1.30 -8.28 22.08
N ARG A 62 0.36 -8.35 23.02
CA ARG A 62 0.35 -9.35 24.09
C ARG A 62 0.13 -10.80 23.66
N LEU A 63 -0.43 -11.02 22.46
CA LEU A 63 -0.55 -12.37 21.88
C LEU A 63 0.81 -12.97 21.51
N PHE A 64 1.82 -12.12 21.25
CA PHE A 64 3.15 -12.56 20.80
C PHE A 64 4.20 -12.53 21.88
N THR A 65 4.01 -11.71 22.93
CA THR A 65 4.99 -11.59 24.01
C THR A 65 4.36 -11.10 25.32
N THR A 66 4.98 -11.48 26.42
CA THR A 66 4.68 -10.95 27.75
C THR A 66 5.79 -10.06 28.30
N ASP A 67 6.91 -9.94 27.55
CA ASP A 67 8.03 -9.10 27.94
C ASP A 67 7.67 -7.60 27.83
N PRO A 68 7.72 -6.83 28.93
CA PRO A 68 7.39 -5.43 28.92
C PRO A 68 8.23 -4.60 27.94
N ALA A 69 9.53 -4.87 27.83
CA ALA A 69 10.44 -4.14 26.96
C ALA A 69 10.06 -4.35 25.47
N VAL A 70 9.63 -5.55 25.11
CA VAL A 70 9.15 -5.85 23.77
C VAL A 70 7.78 -5.20 23.50
N LEU A 71 6.89 -5.19 24.49
CA LEU A 71 5.57 -4.54 24.38
C LEU A 71 5.70 -3.04 24.16
N ASP A 72 6.62 -2.38 24.90
CA ASP A 72 6.86 -0.93 24.78
C ASP A 72 7.37 -0.54 23.38
N ALA A 73 8.07 -1.44 22.69
CA ALA A 73 8.48 -1.23 21.30
C ALA A 73 7.42 -1.64 20.29
N ALA A 74 6.65 -2.71 20.54
CA ALA A 74 5.72 -3.28 19.61
C ALA A 74 4.43 -2.43 19.47
N VAL A 75 3.88 -1.92 20.55
CA VAL A 75 2.62 -1.15 20.50
C VAL A 75 2.74 0.10 19.64
N PRO A 76 3.75 1.00 19.81
CA PRO A 76 3.93 2.14 18.93
C PRO A 76 4.19 1.75 17.46
N ALA A 77 4.88 0.64 17.22
CA ALA A 77 5.11 0.12 15.87
C ALA A 77 3.80 -0.32 15.21
N ILE A 78 2.90 -1.01 15.95
CA ILE A 78 1.57 -1.39 15.46
C ILE A 78 0.73 -0.14 15.16
N VAL A 79 0.80 0.89 15.99
CA VAL A 79 0.12 2.17 15.75
C VAL A 79 0.63 2.82 14.47
N ALA A 80 1.94 2.88 14.25
CA ALA A 80 2.52 3.42 13.02
C ALA A 80 2.01 2.65 11.78
N ILE A 81 1.97 1.31 11.84
CA ILE A 81 1.41 0.47 10.79
C ILE A 81 -0.09 0.78 10.57
N ALA A 82 -0.87 0.93 11.64
CA ALA A 82 -2.30 1.18 11.56
C ALA A 82 -2.62 2.49 10.81
N VAL A 83 -1.85 3.55 11.07
CA VAL A 83 -2.01 4.85 10.42
C VAL A 83 -1.73 4.79 8.92
N ILE A 84 -0.83 3.90 8.47
CA ILE A 84 -0.43 3.77 7.06
C ILE A 84 -1.47 2.95 6.26
N GLN A 85 -2.32 2.15 6.90
CA GLN A 85 -3.22 1.20 6.21
C GLN A 85 -4.15 1.82 5.16
N PRO A 86 -4.78 2.99 5.36
CA PRO A 86 -5.60 3.61 4.31
C PRO A 86 -4.82 3.89 3.03
N LEU A 87 -3.58 4.38 3.18
CA LEU A 87 -2.69 4.65 2.04
C LEU A 87 -2.28 3.35 1.35
N SER A 88 -1.93 2.33 2.14
CA SER A 88 -1.60 1.00 1.62
C SER A 88 -2.74 0.42 0.81
N GLY A 89 -3.99 0.54 1.27
CA GLY A 89 -5.16 0.06 0.54
C GLY A 89 -5.28 0.67 -0.86
N VAL A 90 -5.03 1.96 -1.00
CA VAL A 90 -5.01 2.64 -2.32
C VAL A 90 -3.83 2.18 -3.18
N VAL A 91 -2.64 2.04 -2.58
CA VAL A 91 -1.43 1.56 -3.28
C VAL A 91 -1.66 0.18 -3.87
N PHE A 92 -2.17 -0.78 -3.08
CA PHE A 92 -2.44 -2.15 -3.55
C PHE A 92 -3.45 -2.17 -4.70
N VAL A 93 -4.51 -1.37 -4.63
CA VAL A 93 -5.48 -1.25 -5.72
C VAL A 93 -4.82 -0.71 -6.98
N LEU A 94 -4.05 0.38 -6.89
CA LEU A 94 -3.40 0.98 -8.06
C LEU A 94 -2.31 0.07 -8.66
N ASP A 95 -1.56 -0.65 -7.83
CA ASP A 95 -0.63 -1.67 -8.31
C ASP A 95 -1.38 -2.73 -9.12
N GLY A 96 -2.49 -3.26 -8.60
CA GLY A 96 -3.33 -4.21 -9.32
C GLY A 96 -3.88 -3.66 -10.64
N VAL A 97 -4.39 -2.43 -10.64
CA VAL A 97 -4.89 -1.75 -11.84
C VAL A 97 -3.81 -1.61 -12.91
N LEU A 98 -2.61 -1.15 -12.55
CA LEU A 98 -1.51 -0.96 -13.50
C LEU A 98 -0.94 -2.30 -14.00
N ILE A 99 -0.91 -3.34 -13.16
CA ILE A 99 -0.58 -4.71 -13.60
C ILE A 99 -1.62 -5.19 -14.62
N GLY A 100 -2.91 -4.99 -14.33
CA GLY A 100 -4.00 -5.37 -15.23
C GLY A 100 -4.00 -4.62 -16.55
N ALA A 101 -3.47 -3.41 -16.57
CA ALA A 101 -3.26 -2.59 -17.77
C ALA A 101 -1.98 -2.94 -18.55
N GLY A 102 -1.14 -3.87 -18.04
CA GLY A 102 0.13 -4.22 -18.69
C GLY A 102 1.26 -3.20 -18.48
N ASP A 103 1.08 -2.22 -17.58
CA ASP A 103 2.06 -1.12 -17.35
C ASP A 103 3.21 -1.52 -16.41
N GLY A 104 3.73 -2.74 -16.60
CA GLY A 104 4.78 -3.32 -15.76
C GLY A 104 6.09 -2.54 -15.78
N ALA A 105 6.44 -1.94 -16.92
CA ALA A 105 7.66 -1.14 -17.04
C ALA A 105 7.60 0.10 -16.13
N TYR A 106 6.47 0.79 -16.08
CA TYR A 106 6.28 1.91 -15.16
C TYR A 106 6.34 1.46 -13.70
N LEU A 107 5.69 0.35 -13.37
CA LEU A 107 5.71 -0.21 -12.01
C LEU A 107 7.12 -0.54 -11.53
N ALA A 108 7.97 -1.08 -12.41
CA ALA A 108 9.38 -1.36 -12.10
C ALA A 108 10.15 -0.07 -11.81
N TRP A 109 10.04 0.96 -12.65
CA TRP A 109 10.66 2.27 -12.43
C TRP A 109 10.15 2.96 -11.16
N ALA A 110 8.84 2.98 -10.94
CA ALA A 110 8.25 3.51 -9.72
C ALA A 110 8.74 2.76 -8.48
N GLY A 111 8.93 1.43 -8.58
CA GLY A 111 9.51 0.61 -7.52
C GLY A 111 10.94 1.02 -7.18
N LEU A 112 11.79 1.23 -8.19
CA LEU A 112 13.17 1.70 -7.99
C LEU A 112 13.21 3.09 -7.36
N LEU A 113 12.36 4.01 -7.82
CA LEU A 113 12.28 5.35 -7.26
C LEU A 113 11.85 5.33 -5.79
N THR A 114 10.83 4.55 -5.46
CA THR A 114 10.36 4.43 -4.07
C THR A 114 11.38 3.75 -3.17
N LEU A 115 12.14 2.78 -3.69
CA LEU A 115 13.27 2.18 -2.98
C LEU A 115 14.37 3.20 -2.72
N ALA A 116 14.70 4.05 -3.70
CA ALA A 116 15.69 5.11 -3.56
C ALA A 116 15.30 6.15 -2.50
N VAL A 117 14.00 6.36 -2.27
CA VAL A 117 13.51 7.18 -1.15
C VAL A 117 13.59 6.43 0.18
N TYR A 118 13.19 5.17 0.20
CA TYR A 118 13.11 4.38 1.42
C TYR A 118 14.49 4.00 1.99
N ALA A 119 15.42 3.57 1.13
CA ALA A 119 16.70 3.04 1.58
C ALA A 119 17.50 4.04 2.45
N PRO A 120 17.66 5.33 2.05
CA PRO A 120 18.36 6.29 2.91
C PRO A 120 17.59 6.59 4.21
N LEU A 121 16.26 6.59 4.20
CA LEU A 121 15.46 6.77 5.41
C LEU A 121 15.67 5.61 6.40
N ALA A 122 15.63 4.36 5.92
CA ALA A 122 15.83 3.18 6.74
C ALA A 122 17.26 3.12 7.30
N VAL A 123 18.28 3.42 6.48
CA VAL A 123 19.67 3.51 6.91
C VAL A 123 19.88 4.63 7.94
N GLY A 124 19.27 5.80 7.71
CA GLY A 124 19.32 6.93 8.64
C GLY A 124 18.72 6.60 10.01
N VAL A 125 17.59 5.87 10.03
CA VAL A 125 16.99 5.37 11.28
C VAL A 125 17.96 4.44 12.01
N GLY A 126 18.64 3.54 11.29
CA GLY A 126 19.64 2.63 11.88
C GLY A 126 20.84 3.39 12.48
N TRP A 127 21.38 4.37 11.78
CA TRP A 127 22.52 5.18 12.23
C TRP A 127 22.16 6.09 13.43
N ALA A 128 20.93 6.60 13.45
CA ALA A 128 20.45 7.44 14.57
C ALA A 128 20.08 6.61 15.81
N GLY A 129 20.25 5.27 15.81
CA GLY A 129 19.82 4.41 16.90
C GLY A 129 18.29 4.36 17.05
N GLY A 130 17.55 4.67 15.98
CA GLY A 130 16.09 4.65 15.95
C GLY A 130 15.54 3.23 16.18
N GLY A 131 14.51 3.15 17.02
CA GLY A 131 13.85 1.88 17.31
C GLY A 131 12.90 1.43 16.18
N LEU A 132 12.23 0.29 16.43
CA LEU A 132 11.28 -0.34 15.50
C LEU A 132 10.21 0.64 14.98
N THR A 133 9.70 1.51 15.83
CA THR A 133 8.68 2.51 15.44
C THR A 133 9.16 3.43 14.33
N TRP A 134 10.39 3.94 14.42
CA TRP A 134 10.94 4.82 13.39
C TRP A 134 11.19 4.11 12.06
N LEU A 135 11.48 2.82 12.11
CA LEU A 135 11.57 2.00 10.90
C LEU A 135 10.21 1.88 10.19
N TRP A 136 9.12 1.74 10.96
CA TRP A 136 7.77 1.75 10.40
C TRP A 136 7.33 3.14 9.90
N VAL A 137 7.78 4.21 10.55
CA VAL A 137 7.58 5.57 10.02
C VAL A 137 8.32 5.77 8.70
N ALA A 138 9.57 5.29 8.59
CA ALA A 138 10.32 5.30 7.33
C ALA A 138 9.60 4.49 6.23
N TYR A 139 9.01 3.33 6.59
CA TYR A 139 8.17 2.56 5.69
C TYR A 139 6.90 3.33 5.27
N GLY A 140 6.34 4.15 6.14
CA GLY A 140 5.27 5.09 5.78
C GLY A 140 5.69 6.06 4.68
N GLY A 141 6.93 6.53 4.71
CA GLY A 141 7.55 7.33 3.64
C GLY A 141 7.62 6.57 2.31
N PHE A 142 7.98 5.28 2.35
CA PHE A 142 7.94 4.41 1.15
C PHE A 142 6.52 4.31 0.58
N ILE A 143 5.51 4.02 1.41
CA ILE A 143 4.11 3.91 0.98
C ILE A 143 3.62 5.23 0.39
N LEU A 144 3.99 6.37 1.00
CA LEU A 144 3.62 7.69 0.48
C LEU A 144 4.26 7.97 -0.89
N ALA A 145 5.56 7.71 -1.03
CA ALA A 145 6.27 7.86 -2.30
C ALA A 145 5.65 6.94 -3.38
N ARG A 146 5.33 5.69 -3.01
CA ARG A 146 4.65 4.74 -3.90
C ARG A 146 3.28 5.27 -4.32
N LEU A 147 2.47 5.72 -3.38
CA LEU A 147 1.16 6.31 -3.64
C LEU A 147 1.25 7.49 -4.62
N LEU A 148 2.19 8.40 -4.41
CA LEU A 148 2.38 9.56 -5.27
C LEU A 148 2.72 9.16 -6.70
N THR A 149 3.67 8.23 -6.90
CA THR A 149 4.03 7.73 -8.24
C THR A 149 2.83 7.10 -8.94
N LEU A 150 2.07 6.25 -8.24
CA LEU A 150 0.93 5.54 -8.81
C LEU A 150 -0.23 6.49 -9.13
N VAL A 151 -0.53 7.46 -8.26
CA VAL A 151 -1.59 8.46 -8.50
C VAL A 151 -1.23 9.38 -9.67
N VAL A 152 0.04 9.79 -9.80
CA VAL A 152 0.49 10.56 -10.96
C VAL A 152 0.27 9.75 -12.24
N ARG A 153 0.61 8.46 -12.25
CA ARG A 153 0.39 7.58 -13.41
C ARG A 153 -1.09 7.37 -13.72
N GLU A 154 -1.92 7.21 -12.68
CA GLU A 154 -3.38 7.09 -12.87
C GLU A 154 -3.95 8.34 -13.54
N ARG A 155 -3.52 9.53 -13.10
CA ARG A 155 -4.02 10.80 -13.61
C ARG A 155 -3.55 11.13 -15.02
N ASP A 156 -2.32 10.78 -15.41
CA ASP A 156 -1.77 11.04 -16.74
C ASP A 156 -2.49 10.21 -17.84
N GLY A 157 -3.13 9.13 -17.44
CA GLY A 157 -3.96 8.28 -18.29
C GLY A 157 -3.22 7.44 -19.32
N ARG A 158 -1.89 7.47 -19.38
CA ARG A 158 -1.07 6.73 -20.35
C ARG A 158 -1.10 5.22 -20.14
N TRP A 159 -1.54 4.77 -18.98
CA TRP A 159 -1.68 3.36 -18.65
C TRP A 159 -2.90 2.70 -19.29
N ALA A 160 -3.92 3.48 -19.64
CA ALA A 160 -5.20 2.97 -20.14
C ALA A 160 -5.14 2.77 -21.68
N VAL A 161 -4.37 1.77 -22.11
CA VAL A 161 -4.22 1.41 -23.52
C VAL A 161 -5.08 0.19 -23.84
N THR A 162 -5.84 0.25 -24.94
CA THR A 162 -6.67 -0.83 -25.42
C THR A 162 -5.94 -1.69 -26.43
N GLY A 163 -6.11 -3.03 -26.38
CA GLY A 163 -5.55 -3.95 -27.37
C GLY A 163 -4.06 -4.26 -27.19
N ALA A 164 -3.51 -4.07 -25.99
CA ALA A 164 -2.16 -4.52 -25.65
C ALA A 164 -2.15 -5.99 -25.22
#